data_a0ecbc107cb108d7fabfe28eeb9727a5
#
_entry.id   a0ecbc107cb108d7fabfe28eeb9727a5
#
_cell.length_a   1.000
_cell.length_b   1.000
_cell.length_c   1.000
_cell.angle_alpha   90.00
_cell.angle_beta   90.00
_cell.angle_gamma   90.00
#
_symmetry.space_group_name_H-M   'P 1'
#
loop_
_entity.id
_entity.type
_entity.pdbx_description
1 polymer ?
#
loop_
_entity_poly.entity_id
_entity_poly.type
_entity_poly.pdbx_seq_one_letter_code
_entity_poly.pdbx_strand_id
1 'polypeptide(L)'
;MTETLRMTLTATVLGAPDARELAAFYRRLLGWEVREDSPDWVSLAAPGGGAGLSFQTEKDHVRPIWPAGPGDQQMMMHLDIEVDDLDIAGAHAVAAGAALATYQPQEDVRVYLDPAGHPFCLWKR
;
A
#
# COMPACT_ATOMS: atom_id res chain seq x y z
N MET A 1 0.61 42.38 -1.09
CA MET A 1 0.49 41.13 -0.35
C MET A 1 0.29 39.97 -1.31
N THR A 2 1.04 38.94 -1.13
CA THR A 2 1.00 37.77 -2.02
C THR A 2 0.14 36.68 -1.39
N GLU A 3 -0.83 36.18 -2.13
CA GLU A 3 -1.60 35.03 -1.68
C GLU A 3 -0.73 33.78 -1.74
N THR A 4 -0.80 32.97 -0.70
CA THR A 4 -0.12 31.70 -0.68
C THR A 4 -0.98 30.65 -1.38
N LEU A 5 -0.45 30.01 -2.41
CA LEU A 5 -1.13 28.91 -3.06
C LEU A 5 -1.21 27.73 -2.08
N ARG A 6 -2.42 27.24 -1.86
CA ARG A 6 -2.65 26.14 -0.94
C ARG A 6 -2.81 24.84 -1.73
N MET A 7 -1.91 23.90 -1.48
CA MET A 7 -1.96 22.57 -2.06
C MET A 7 -1.63 21.56 -0.98
N THR A 8 -2.48 20.55 -0.83
CA THR A 8 -2.30 19.54 0.21
C THR A 8 -2.40 18.14 -0.43
N LEU A 9 -1.36 17.34 -0.26
CA LEU A 9 -1.41 15.94 -0.67
C LEU A 9 -2.30 15.19 0.31
N THR A 10 -3.46 14.69 -0.15
CA THR A 10 -4.44 14.08 0.73
C THR A 10 -4.36 12.56 0.77
N ALA A 11 -3.92 11.92 -0.30
CA ALA A 11 -3.88 10.46 -0.33
C ALA A 11 -3.00 9.93 -1.45
N THR A 12 -2.49 8.71 -1.23
CA THR A 12 -2.04 7.82 -2.30
C THR A 12 -3.19 6.90 -2.63
N VAL A 13 -3.50 6.73 -3.91
CA VAL A 13 -4.61 5.89 -4.37
C VAL A 13 -4.06 4.62 -5.00
N LEU A 14 -4.53 3.48 -4.51
CA LEU A 14 -4.17 2.16 -5.05
C LEU A 14 -5.37 1.55 -5.75
N GLY A 15 -5.14 0.99 -6.93
CA GLY A 15 -6.16 0.30 -7.69
C GLY A 15 -6.18 -1.19 -7.40
N ALA A 16 -7.35 -1.79 -7.48
CA ALA A 16 -7.54 -3.24 -7.27
C ALA A 16 -8.83 -3.68 -7.97
N PRO A 17 -8.99 -4.99 -8.25
CA PRO A 17 -10.27 -5.48 -8.76
C PRO A 17 -11.44 -5.19 -7.82
N ASP A 18 -11.19 -5.15 -6.52
CA ASP A 18 -12.18 -4.84 -5.49
C ASP A 18 -11.55 -3.90 -4.47
N ALA A 19 -12.00 -2.64 -4.47
CA ALA A 19 -11.46 -1.61 -3.59
C ALA A 19 -11.62 -1.96 -2.11
N ARG A 20 -12.77 -2.51 -1.72
CA ARG A 20 -13.03 -2.86 -0.33
C ARG A 20 -12.14 -3.98 0.18
N GLU A 21 -11.85 -4.95 -0.67
CA GLU A 21 -10.97 -6.06 -0.29
C GLU A 21 -9.55 -5.56 -0.03
N LEU A 22 -9.02 -4.71 -0.91
CA LEU A 22 -7.69 -4.14 -0.71
C LEU A 22 -7.65 -3.23 0.51
N ALA A 23 -8.67 -2.41 0.70
CA ALA A 23 -8.77 -1.53 1.87
C ALA A 23 -8.82 -2.34 3.18
N ALA A 24 -9.54 -3.44 3.19
CA ALA A 24 -9.62 -4.32 4.37
C ALA A 24 -8.25 -4.87 4.76
N PHE A 25 -7.43 -5.22 3.78
CA PHE A 25 -6.05 -5.64 4.04
C PHE A 25 -5.25 -4.54 4.73
N TYR A 26 -5.26 -3.32 4.18
CA TYR A 26 -4.48 -2.22 4.76
C TYR A 26 -5.01 -1.78 6.12
N ARG A 27 -6.31 -1.93 6.37
CA ARG A 27 -6.86 -1.72 7.72
C ARG A 27 -6.29 -2.71 8.72
N ARG A 28 -6.19 -3.98 8.34
CA ARG A 28 -5.60 -5.00 9.22
C ARG A 28 -4.11 -4.76 9.42
N LEU A 29 -3.43 -4.34 8.35
CA LEU A 29 -1.98 -4.11 8.41
C LEU A 29 -1.64 -2.89 9.28
N LEU A 30 -2.27 -1.75 9.00
CA LEU A 30 -1.90 -0.46 9.59
C LEU A 30 -2.76 -0.04 10.77
N GLY A 31 -3.97 -0.57 10.88
CA GLY A 31 -4.90 -0.17 11.94
C GLY A 31 -5.49 1.23 11.74
N TRP A 32 -5.45 1.76 10.53
CA TRP A 32 -5.96 3.10 10.24
C TRP A 32 -7.48 3.12 10.19
N GLU A 33 -8.06 4.29 10.48
CA GLU A 33 -9.50 4.48 10.48
C GLU A 33 -10.05 4.72 9.08
N VAL A 34 -11.26 4.20 8.83
CA VAL A 34 -11.97 4.44 7.57
C VAL A 34 -12.60 5.82 7.60
N ARG A 35 -12.40 6.60 6.54
CA ARG A 35 -13.05 7.89 6.34
C ARG A 35 -14.23 7.80 5.38
N GLU A 36 -14.07 7.05 4.30
CA GLU A 36 -15.10 6.83 3.29
C GLU A 36 -15.14 5.34 2.96
N ASP A 37 -16.34 4.81 2.76
CA ASP A 37 -16.53 3.41 2.44
C ASP A 37 -17.70 3.25 1.47
N SER A 38 -17.38 3.06 0.21
CA SER A 38 -18.36 2.70 -0.82
C SER A 38 -17.81 1.53 -1.64
N PRO A 39 -18.65 0.86 -2.44
CA PRO A 39 -18.22 -0.37 -3.11
C PRO A 39 -16.99 -0.24 -3.97
N ASP A 40 -16.78 0.92 -4.60
CA ASP A 40 -15.68 1.13 -5.54
C ASP A 40 -14.66 2.16 -5.06
N TRP A 41 -14.83 2.66 -3.84
CA TRP A 41 -13.93 3.66 -3.26
C TRP A 41 -13.92 3.58 -1.75
N VAL A 42 -12.73 3.39 -1.17
CA VAL A 42 -12.53 3.42 0.28
C VAL A 42 -11.35 4.34 0.58
N SER A 43 -11.45 5.14 1.64
CA SER A 43 -10.30 5.91 2.08
C SER A 43 -10.02 5.70 3.55
N LEU A 44 -8.73 5.64 3.89
CA LEU A 44 -8.23 5.48 5.25
C LEU A 44 -7.47 6.74 5.64
N ALA A 45 -7.67 7.19 6.88
CA ALA A 45 -6.98 8.35 7.42
C ALA A 45 -5.68 7.95 8.08
N ALA A 46 -4.60 8.67 7.75
CA ALA A 46 -3.33 8.50 8.45
C ALA A 46 -3.44 9.07 9.86
N PRO A 47 -2.96 8.35 10.88
CA PRO A 47 -2.88 8.91 12.23
C PRO A 47 -2.00 10.16 12.23
N GLY A 48 -2.44 11.19 12.95
CA GLY A 48 -1.69 12.44 13.04
C GLY A 48 -1.88 13.39 11.87
N GLY A 49 -2.70 13.05 10.88
CA GLY A 49 -3.14 13.98 9.84
C GLY A 49 -2.30 14.06 8.59
N GLY A 50 -1.43 13.14 8.31
CA GLY A 50 -0.69 13.10 7.04
C GLY A 50 -1.56 12.57 5.88
N ALA A 51 -0.96 12.40 4.71
CA ALA A 51 -1.63 11.81 3.56
C ALA A 51 -2.11 10.40 3.89
N GLY A 52 -3.36 10.11 3.58
CA GLY A 52 -3.94 8.79 3.80
C GLY A 52 -3.72 7.85 2.63
N LEU A 53 -4.43 6.73 2.68
CA LEU A 53 -4.50 5.79 1.57
C LEU A 53 -5.93 5.70 1.10
N SER A 54 -6.11 5.68 -0.20
CA SER A 54 -7.43 5.46 -0.81
C SER A 54 -7.34 4.29 -1.77
N PHE A 55 -8.47 3.66 -2.03
CA PHE A 55 -8.55 2.46 -2.84
C PHE A 55 -9.70 2.61 -3.82
N GLN A 56 -9.43 2.33 -5.08
CA GLN A 56 -10.47 2.40 -6.11
C GLN A 56 -10.52 1.09 -6.90
N THR A 57 -11.73 0.71 -7.27
CA THR A 57 -11.93 -0.47 -8.10
C THR A 57 -11.45 -0.18 -9.52
N GLU A 58 -10.56 -1.04 -10.02
CA GLU A 58 -10.06 -1.03 -11.38
C GLU A 58 -10.35 -2.37 -12.02
N LYS A 59 -11.30 -2.41 -12.95
CA LYS A 59 -11.73 -3.66 -13.58
C LYS A 59 -10.63 -4.31 -14.39
N ASP A 60 -9.75 -3.50 -14.97
CA ASP A 60 -8.66 -3.97 -15.82
C ASP A 60 -7.33 -4.04 -15.08
N HIS A 61 -7.38 -4.12 -13.76
CA HIS A 61 -6.18 -4.18 -12.94
C HIS A 61 -5.30 -5.35 -13.35
N VAL A 62 -4.02 -5.06 -13.60
CA VAL A 62 -2.99 -6.06 -13.87
C VAL A 62 -2.01 -6.04 -12.70
N ARG A 63 -1.76 -7.21 -12.11
CA ARG A 63 -0.83 -7.31 -10.98
C ARG A 63 0.55 -6.86 -11.41
N PRO A 64 1.17 -5.91 -10.70
CA PRO A 64 2.54 -5.50 -11.04
C PRO A 64 3.53 -6.63 -10.76
N ILE A 65 4.62 -6.61 -11.53
CA ILE A 65 5.75 -7.52 -11.36
C ILE A 65 6.98 -6.66 -11.03
N TRP A 66 7.72 -7.05 -10.00
CA TRP A 66 8.93 -6.36 -9.60
C TRP A 66 10.02 -7.38 -9.24
N PRO A 67 11.16 -7.38 -9.94
CA PRO A 67 11.47 -6.57 -11.13
C PRO A 67 10.71 -7.04 -12.37
N ALA A 68 10.31 -6.10 -13.20
CA ALA A 68 9.52 -6.40 -14.39
C ALA A 68 10.43 -6.82 -15.56
N GLY A 69 9.97 -7.80 -16.32
CA GLY A 69 10.57 -8.15 -17.60
C GLY A 69 9.75 -7.58 -18.76
N PRO A 70 10.16 -7.88 -20.01
CA PRO A 70 9.41 -7.42 -21.18
C PRO A 70 7.96 -7.92 -21.16
N GLY A 71 7.01 -7.01 -21.38
CA GLY A 71 5.59 -7.33 -21.38
C GLY A 71 4.93 -7.38 -20.01
N ASP A 72 5.69 -7.33 -18.94
CA ASP A 72 5.14 -7.29 -17.59
C ASP A 72 4.66 -5.89 -17.22
N GLN A 73 3.59 -5.83 -16.41
CA GLN A 73 3.18 -4.58 -15.79
C GLN A 73 4.19 -4.18 -14.73
N GLN A 74 4.80 -3.01 -14.91
CA GLN A 74 5.76 -2.50 -13.93
C GLN A 74 5.07 -2.07 -12.64
N MET A 75 5.78 -2.24 -11.54
CA MET A 75 5.46 -1.55 -10.30
C MET A 75 5.89 -0.09 -10.46
N MET A 76 4.92 0.81 -10.54
CA MET A 76 5.21 2.24 -10.74
C MET A 76 5.58 2.94 -9.45
N MET A 77 5.05 2.49 -8.33
CA MET A 77 5.29 3.01 -7.00
C MET A 77 5.13 1.89 -5.98
N HIS A 78 5.77 2.03 -4.85
CA HIS A 78 5.54 1.12 -3.72
C HIS A 78 5.51 1.92 -2.42
N LEU A 79 4.90 1.34 -1.40
CA LEU A 79 4.86 1.95 -0.07
C LEU A 79 6.05 1.46 0.73
N ASP A 80 6.66 2.35 1.50
CA ASP A 80 7.65 2.00 2.49
C ASP A 80 7.08 2.22 3.88
N ILE A 81 7.17 1.21 4.73
CA ILE A 81 6.62 1.24 6.09
C ILE A 81 7.76 0.92 7.05
N GLU A 82 8.09 1.88 7.89
CA GLU A 82 9.10 1.68 8.94
C GLU A 82 8.54 0.82 10.06
N VAL A 83 9.31 -0.17 10.50
CA VAL A 83 8.92 -1.07 11.58
C VAL A 83 10.08 -1.22 12.56
N ASP A 84 9.79 -1.67 13.78
CA ASP A 84 10.82 -1.89 14.80
C ASP A 84 11.48 -3.25 14.66
N ASP A 85 10.75 -4.25 14.18
CA ASP A 85 11.22 -5.63 14.08
C ASP A 85 10.68 -6.24 12.79
N LEU A 86 11.58 -6.62 11.88
CA LEU A 86 11.20 -7.15 10.58
C LEU A 86 10.47 -8.49 10.66
N ASP A 87 10.87 -9.37 11.60
CA ASP A 87 10.25 -10.69 11.70
C ASP A 87 8.84 -10.59 12.28
N ILE A 88 8.65 -9.80 13.33
CA ILE A 88 7.34 -9.61 13.96
C ILE A 88 6.39 -8.88 12.98
N ALA A 89 6.87 -7.81 12.37
CA ALA A 89 6.06 -7.06 11.41
C ALA A 89 5.72 -7.89 10.17
N GLY A 90 6.67 -8.70 9.69
CA GLY A 90 6.44 -9.59 8.57
C GLY A 90 5.38 -10.65 8.86
N ALA A 91 5.43 -11.25 10.04
CA ALA A 91 4.41 -12.22 10.46
C ALA A 91 3.02 -11.56 10.53
N HIS A 92 2.97 -10.33 11.05
CA HIS A 92 1.73 -9.54 11.07
C HIS A 92 1.21 -9.27 9.66
N ALA A 93 2.09 -8.89 8.74
CA ALA A 93 1.70 -8.61 7.36
C ALA A 93 1.13 -9.86 6.67
N VAL A 94 1.77 -11.02 6.84
CA VAL A 94 1.29 -12.27 6.28
C VAL A 94 -0.06 -12.65 6.89
N ALA A 95 -0.22 -12.50 8.20
CA ALA A 95 -1.50 -12.77 8.85
C ALA A 95 -2.61 -11.83 8.34
N ALA A 96 -2.27 -10.61 7.94
CA ALA A 96 -3.23 -9.67 7.37
C ALA A 96 -3.60 -10.00 5.92
N GLY A 97 -2.79 -10.80 5.22
CA GLY A 97 -3.08 -11.22 3.86
C GLY A 97 -1.97 -10.95 2.84
N ALA A 98 -0.81 -10.46 3.28
CA ALA A 98 0.32 -10.22 2.40
C ALA A 98 1.05 -11.52 2.04
N ALA A 99 1.74 -11.50 0.92
CA ALA A 99 2.66 -12.56 0.53
C ALA A 99 4.09 -12.03 0.51
N LEU A 100 5.04 -12.80 1.04
CA LEU A 100 6.44 -12.45 0.95
C LEU A 100 6.89 -12.55 -0.51
N ALA A 101 7.48 -11.49 -1.06
CA ALA A 101 7.99 -11.52 -2.42
C ALA A 101 9.26 -12.37 -2.51
N THR A 102 9.51 -12.95 -3.68
CA THR A 102 10.77 -13.67 -3.91
C THR A 102 11.94 -12.70 -4.08
N TYR A 103 11.67 -11.50 -4.58
CA TYR A 103 12.67 -10.46 -4.76
C TYR A 103 12.97 -9.75 -3.44
N GLN A 104 14.19 -9.96 -2.91
CA GLN A 104 14.61 -9.37 -1.63
C GLN A 104 15.99 -8.73 -1.82
N PRO A 105 16.03 -7.48 -2.30
CA PRO A 105 17.30 -6.85 -2.70
C PRO A 105 18.18 -6.36 -1.54
N GLN A 106 17.62 -6.21 -0.32
CA GLN A 106 18.34 -5.61 0.81
C GLN A 106 18.08 -6.36 2.11
N GLU A 107 19.07 -6.34 3.02
CA GLU A 107 18.95 -7.06 4.30
C GLU A 107 18.00 -6.42 5.29
N ASP A 108 17.99 -5.08 5.35
CA ASP A 108 17.19 -4.32 6.33
C ASP A 108 15.79 -3.98 5.82
N VAL A 109 15.43 -4.54 4.67
CA VAL A 109 14.14 -4.31 4.01
C VAL A 109 13.57 -5.67 3.62
N ARG A 110 12.26 -5.82 3.77
CA ARG A 110 11.55 -7.00 3.26
C ARG A 110 10.43 -6.55 2.34
N VAL A 111 10.43 -7.11 1.14
CA VAL A 111 9.41 -6.81 0.14
C VAL A 111 8.26 -7.79 0.30
N TYR A 112 7.06 -7.25 0.39
CA TYR A 112 5.81 -8.02 0.43
C TYR A 112 4.91 -7.58 -0.71
N LEU A 113 3.93 -8.40 -1.04
CA LEU A 113 2.89 -8.08 -2.00
C LEU A 113 1.56 -8.01 -1.26
N ASP A 114 0.79 -6.97 -1.54
CA ASP A 114 -0.58 -6.90 -1.03
C ASP A 114 -1.51 -7.82 -1.86
N PRO A 115 -2.78 -7.98 -1.47
CA PRO A 115 -3.68 -8.89 -2.19
C PRO A 115 -3.88 -8.54 -3.67
N ALA A 116 -3.69 -7.30 -4.07
CA ALA A 116 -3.78 -6.89 -5.48
C ALA A 116 -2.44 -6.96 -6.20
N GLY A 117 -1.37 -7.37 -5.50
CA GLY A 117 -0.04 -7.54 -6.07
C GLY A 117 0.85 -6.30 -6.00
N HIS A 118 0.39 -5.20 -5.40
CA HIS A 118 1.26 -4.05 -5.22
C HIS A 118 2.39 -4.39 -4.25
N PRO A 119 3.66 -4.16 -4.62
CA PRO A 119 4.75 -4.31 -3.67
C PRO A 119 4.68 -3.26 -2.57
N PHE A 120 5.02 -3.64 -1.37
CA PHE A 120 5.32 -2.71 -0.30
C PHE A 120 6.49 -3.25 0.51
N CYS A 121 7.24 -2.35 1.11
CA CYS A 121 8.43 -2.71 1.86
C CYS A 121 8.22 -2.42 3.33
N LEU A 122 8.62 -3.38 4.16
CA LEU A 122 8.83 -3.15 5.58
C LEU A 122 10.31 -2.92 5.77
N TRP A 123 10.69 -1.85 6.45
CA TRP A 123 12.10 -1.54 6.64
C TRP A 123 12.39 -1.16 8.08
N LYS A 124 13.60 -1.43 8.47
CA LYS A 124 14.09 -1.16 9.82
C LYS A 124 15.28 -0.21 9.73
N ARG A 125 15.29 0.76 10.62
CA ARG A 125 16.35 1.75 10.73
C ARG A 125 17.65 1.16 11.29
#